data_445492b347d7e3d1d70c8b8dceb7062c
#
_entry.id   445492b347d7e3d1d70c8b8dceb7062c
#
_cell.length_a   1.000
_cell.length_b   1.000
_cell.length_c   1.000
_cell.angle_alpha   90.00
_cell.angle_beta   90.00
_cell.angle_gamma   90.00
#
_symmetry.space_group_name_H-M   'P 1'
#
loop_
_entity.id
_entity.type
_entity.pdbx_description
1 polymer ?
#
loop_
_entity_poly.entity_id
_entity_poly.type
_entity_poly.pdbx_seq_one_letter_code
_entity_poly.pdbx_strand_id
1 'polypeptide(L)'
;MSQRLKRYLNDVFDGKNMNILEMSKDPNLQNRYQSMIKTLNITDKQTLERCMKIIASESLKPPMKDGHIVSLILFSVELDSYHSIHNSSWYRRDMLVETLHDIFSNASKQEDSNLFGICSLILFVCMPMLILNI
;
A
#
# COMPACT_ATOMS: atom_id res chain seq x y z
N MET A 1 -7.60 11.05 -12.66
CA MET A 1 -6.37 10.54 -12.04
C MET A 1 -6.64 9.92 -10.69
N SER A 2 -7.29 10.65 -9.78
CA SER A 2 -7.54 10.10 -8.45
C SER A 2 -8.48 8.90 -8.49
N GLN A 3 -9.46 8.89 -9.37
CA GLN A 3 -10.35 7.74 -9.54
C GLN A 3 -9.60 6.50 -10.01
N ARG A 4 -8.62 6.68 -10.87
CA ARG A 4 -7.81 5.59 -11.40
C ARG A 4 -6.95 4.95 -10.32
N LEU A 5 -6.35 5.77 -9.46
CA LEU A 5 -5.55 5.27 -8.36
C LEU A 5 -6.39 4.51 -7.36
N LYS A 6 -7.57 5.04 -7.01
CA LYS A 6 -8.48 4.36 -6.09
C LYS A 6 -8.96 3.02 -6.66
N ARG A 7 -9.25 2.98 -7.96
CA ARG A 7 -9.65 1.74 -8.63
C ARG A 7 -8.53 0.71 -8.57
N TYR A 8 -7.31 1.14 -8.83
CA TYR A 8 -6.14 0.27 -8.74
C TYR A 8 -5.99 -0.31 -7.33
N LEU A 9 -6.08 0.53 -6.31
CA LEU A 9 -5.94 0.09 -4.93
C LEU A 9 -7.05 -0.89 -4.54
N ASN A 10 -8.29 -0.61 -4.95
CA ASN A 10 -9.39 -1.52 -4.67
C ASN A 10 -9.18 -2.88 -5.35
N ASP A 11 -8.68 -2.87 -6.59
CA ASP A 11 -8.38 -4.11 -7.30
C ASP A 11 -7.29 -4.91 -6.59
N VAL A 12 -6.27 -4.21 -6.07
CA VAL A 12 -5.20 -4.87 -5.30
C VAL A 12 -5.79 -5.55 -4.07
N PHE A 13 -6.62 -4.86 -3.31
CA PHE A 13 -7.20 -5.43 -2.08
C PHE A 13 -8.21 -6.52 -2.36
N ASP A 14 -8.85 -6.48 -3.52
CA ASP A 14 -9.80 -7.52 -3.94
C ASP A 14 -9.10 -8.78 -4.49
N GLY A 15 -7.77 -8.75 -4.56
CA GLY A 15 -7.00 -9.88 -5.09
C GLY A 15 -7.07 -10.00 -6.61
N LYS A 16 -7.43 -8.93 -7.30
CA LYS A 16 -7.54 -8.91 -8.76
C LYS A 16 -6.20 -8.62 -9.44
N ASN A 17 -5.24 -8.05 -8.73
CA ASN A 17 -3.91 -7.83 -9.25
C ASN A 17 -3.07 -9.07 -8.96
N MET A 18 -2.85 -9.90 -9.97
CA MET A 18 -2.21 -11.19 -9.80
C MET A 18 -0.77 -11.08 -9.32
N ASN A 19 -0.07 -10.02 -9.67
CA ASN A 19 1.31 -9.83 -9.23
C ASN A 19 1.41 -9.58 -7.76
N ILE A 20 0.63 -8.62 -7.30
CA ILE A 20 0.60 -8.28 -5.87
C ILE A 20 0.09 -9.49 -5.10
N LEU A 21 -0.91 -10.18 -5.62
CA LEU A 21 -1.46 -11.36 -4.96
C LEU A 21 -0.39 -12.44 -4.78
N GLU A 22 0.38 -12.72 -5.83
CA GLU A 22 1.45 -13.74 -5.74
C GLU A 22 2.55 -13.32 -4.77
N MET A 23 2.96 -12.06 -4.82
CA MET A 23 3.98 -11.55 -3.90
C MET A 23 3.50 -11.61 -2.45
N SER A 24 2.21 -11.34 -2.22
CA SER A 24 1.64 -11.32 -0.88
C SER A 24 1.55 -12.70 -0.24
N LYS A 25 1.72 -13.77 -1.02
CA LYS A 25 1.67 -15.14 -0.51
C LYS A 25 3.00 -15.61 0.07
N ASP A 26 4.08 -14.84 -0.07
CA ASP A 26 5.37 -15.20 0.47
C ASP A 26 5.31 -15.27 2.00
N PRO A 27 5.56 -16.46 2.60
CA PRO A 27 5.44 -16.62 4.05
C PRO A 27 6.39 -15.75 4.84
N ASN A 28 7.60 -15.53 4.36
CA ASN A 28 8.57 -14.68 5.04
C ASN A 28 8.11 -13.24 5.09
N LEU A 29 7.54 -12.76 4.00
CA LEU A 29 7.02 -11.41 3.90
C LEU A 29 5.80 -11.24 4.81
N GLN A 30 4.88 -12.21 4.77
CA GLN A 30 3.70 -12.19 5.61
C GLN A 30 4.06 -12.15 7.09
N ASN A 31 4.99 -12.99 7.51
CA ASN A 31 5.42 -13.06 8.91
C ASN A 31 6.02 -11.73 9.36
N ARG A 32 6.85 -11.14 8.52
CA ARG A 32 7.47 -9.84 8.83
C ARG A 32 6.43 -8.75 9.01
N TYR A 33 5.50 -8.67 8.08
CA TYR A 33 4.47 -7.63 8.12
C TYR A 33 3.48 -7.85 9.26
N GLN A 34 3.12 -9.10 9.55
CA GLN A 34 2.26 -9.39 10.69
C GLN A 34 2.90 -9.00 12.01
N SER A 35 4.21 -9.25 12.15
CA SER A 35 4.94 -8.82 13.34
C SER A 35 4.92 -7.30 13.47
N MET A 36 5.13 -6.58 12.37
CA MET A 36 5.07 -5.12 12.37
C MET A 36 3.68 -4.62 12.77
N ILE A 37 2.64 -5.21 12.21
CA ILE A 37 1.26 -4.81 12.49
C ILE A 37 0.94 -4.99 13.97
N LYS A 38 1.35 -6.12 14.55
CA LYS A 38 1.14 -6.37 15.97
C LYS A 38 1.87 -5.35 16.85
N THR A 39 3.10 -4.99 16.46
CA THR A 39 3.90 -4.02 17.19
C THR A 39 3.30 -2.62 17.14
N LEU A 40 2.72 -2.26 15.99
CA LEU A 40 2.14 -0.93 15.80
C LEU A 40 0.88 -0.70 16.63
N ASN A 41 0.19 -1.79 17.00
CA ASN A 41 -1.00 -1.72 17.85
C ASN A 41 -2.03 -0.71 17.35
N ILE A 42 -2.47 -0.88 16.11
CA ILE A 42 -3.44 0.00 15.47
C ILE A 42 -4.84 -0.37 15.99
N THR A 43 -5.50 0.59 16.64
CA THR A 43 -6.77 0.33 17.33
C THR A 43 -7.92 1.19 16.82
N ASP A 44 -7.66 2.21 16.00
CA ASP A 44 -8.71 3.07 15.46
C ASP A 44 -8.24 3.73 14.17
N LYS A 45 -9.15 4.51 13.56
CA LYS A 45 -8.87 5.18 12.29
C LYS A 45 -7.69 6.16 12.40
N GLN A 46 -7.61 6.88 13.51
CA GLN A 46 -6.55 7.88 13.70
C GLN A 46 -5.18 7.23 13.78
N THR A 47 -5.08 6.13 14.53
CA THR A 47 -3.80 5.41 14.63
C THR A 47 -3.44 4.77 13.30
N LEU A 48 -4.40 4.28 12.54
CA LEU A 48 -4.16 3.75 11.21
C LEU A 48 -3.56 4.81 10.30
N GLU A 49 -4.19 5.98 10.22
CA GLU A 49 -3.71 7.07 9.38
C GLU A 49 -2.32 7.53 9.79
N ARG A 50 -2.09 7.68 11.09
CA ARG A 50 -0.80 8.13 11.62
C ARG A 50 0.30 7.13 11.28
N CYS A 51 0.06 5.84 11.53
CA CYS A 51 1.06 4.80 11.25
C CYS A 51 1.37 4.72 9.77
N MET A 52 0.36 4.78 8.93
CA MET A 52 0.56 4.73 7.48
C MET A 52 1.37 5.92 6.99
N LYS A 53 1.10 7.11 7.52
CA LYS A 53 1.84 8.31 7.13
C LYS A 53 3.30 8.24 7.57
N ILE A 54 3.57 7.72 8.76
CA ILE A 54 4.94 7.56 9.24
C ILE A 54 5.69 6.55 8.38
N ILE A 55 5.10 5.40 8.12
CA ILE A 55 5.72 4.37 7.29
C ILE A 55 5.97 4.90 5.89
N ALA A 56 5.00 5.60 5.34
CA ALA A 56 5.12 6.17 4.00
C ALA A 56 6.19 7.25 3.92
N SER A 57 6.34 8.07 4.96
CA SER A 57 7.36 9.11 4.95
C SER A 57 8.76 8.54 4.84
N GLU A 58 8.98 7.34 5.35
CA GLU A 58 10.25 6.65 5.19
C GLU A 58 10.35 5.92 3.84
N SER A 59 9.27 5.24 3.45
CA SER A 59 9.26 4.44 2.23
C SER A 59 9.30 5.29 0.96
N LEU A 60 8.68 6.46 0.97
CA LEU A 60 8.57 7.32 -0.20
C LEU A 60 9.53 8.51 -0.16
N LYS A 61 10.55 8.43 0.67
CA LYS A 61 11.59 9.45 0.79
C LYS A 61 12.39 9.52 -0.52
N PRO A 62 12.69 10.73 -1.02
CA PRO A 62 13.53 10.85 -2.23
C PRO A 62 14.96 10.36 -1.98
N PRO A 63 15.62 9.71 -2.95
CA PRO A 63 15.05 9.28 -4.22
C PRO A 63 14.11 8.09 -4.05
N MET A 64 12.91 8.21 -4.61
CA MET A 64 11.89 7.19 -4.47
C MET A 64 12.24 5.98 -5.31
N LYS A 65 12.25 4.80 -4.69
CA LYS A 65 12.56 3.56 -5.37
C LYS A 65 11.29 2.74 -5.58
N ASP A 66 11.23 2.06 -6.72
CA ASP A 66 10.09 1.23 -7.08
C ASP A 66 9.79 0.17 -6.03
N GLY A 67 10.85 -0.45 -5.49
CA GLY A 67 10.69 -1.46 -4.47
C GLY A 67 10.03 -0.93 -3.19
N HIS A 68 10.28 0.32 -2.85
CA HIS A 68 9.67 0.93 -1.67
C HIS A 68 8.16 1.14 -1.86
N ILE A 69 7.76 1.52 -3.08
CA ILE A 69 6.35 1.69 -3.40
C ILE A 69 5.63 0.34 -3.31
N VAL A 70 6.21 -0.69 -3.91
CA VAL A 70 5.64 -2.04 -3.89
C VAL A 70 5.56 -2.56 -2.45
N SER A 71 6.61 -2.33 -1.64
CA SER A 71 6.62 -2.75 -0.24
C SER A 71 5.48 -2.11 0.55
N LEU A 72 5.23 -0.83 0.32
CA LEU A 72 4.14 -0.12 0.99
C LEU A 72 2.78 -0.72 0.61
N ILE A 73 2.60 -1.04 -0.67
CA ILE A 73 1.37 -1.68 -1.14
C ILE A 73 1.21 -3.06 -0.52
N LEU A 74 2.28 -3.86 -0.49
CA LEU A 74 2.23 -5.21 0.08
C LEU A 74 1.95 -5.17 1.59
N PHE A 75 2.57 -4.23 2.29
CA PHE A 75 2.28 -4.03 3.71
C PHE A 75 0.81 -3.69 3.91
N SER A 76 0.26 -2.84 3.06
CA SER A 76 -1.14 -2.42 3.14
C SER A 76 -2.09 -3.59 2.89
N VAL A 77 -1.74 -4.48 1.95
CA VAL A 77 -2.53 -5.69 1.70
C VAL A 77 -2.57 -6.56 2.95
N GLU A 78 -1.42 -6.74 3.59
CA GLU A 78 -1.37 -7.55 4.82
C GLU A 78 -2.14 -6.89 5.96
N LEU A 79 -2.08 -5.56 6.05
CA LEU A 79 -2.82 -4.80 7.05
C LEU A 79 -4.32 -4.97 6.87
N ASP A 80 -4.80 -4.88 5.63
CA ASP A 80 -6.20 -5.10 5.30
C ASP A 80 -6.64 -6.52 5.68
N SER A 81 -5.82 -7.50 5.34
CA SER A 81 -6.10 -8.91 5.64
C SER A 81 -6.17 -9.13 7.16
N TYR A 82 -5.21 -8.58 7.89
CA TYR A 82 -5.14 -8.72 9.34
C TYR A 82 -6.40 -8.20 10.03
N HIS A 83 -6.80 -6.98 9.71
CA HIS A 83 -7.95 -6.37 10.36
C HIS A 83 -9.28 -6.97 9.90
N SER A 84 -9.33 -7.47 8.68
CA SER A 84 -10.51 -8.18 8.17
C SER A 84 -10.69 -9.51 8.88
N ILE A 85 -9.60 -10.27 9.07
CA ILE A 85 -9.64 -11.56 9.74
C ILE A 85 -9.99 -11.40 11.22
N HIS A 86 -9.43 -10.38 11.87
CA HIS A 86 -9.69 -10.13 13.30
C HIS A 86 -11.01 -9.43 13.53
N ASN A 87 -11.74 -9.13 12.46
CA ASN A 87 -13.08 -8.55 12.54
C ASN A 87 -13.12 -7.28 13.39
N SER A 88 -12.13 -6.40 13.18
CA SER A 88 -12.02 -5.13 13.89
C SER A 88 -13.21 -4.25 13.54
N SER A 89 -14.02 -3.88 14.54
CA SER A 89 -15.29 -3.18 14.31
C SER A 89 -15.10 -1.78 13.72
N TRP A 90 -13.97 -1.14 13.99
CA TRP A 90 -13.67 0.21 13.51
C TRP A 90 -13.11 0.22 12.09
N TYR A 91 -12.60 -0.91 11.59
CA TYR A 91 -11.85 -0.96 10.33
C TYR A 91 -12.76 -1.14 9.15
N ARG A 92 -12.48 -0.38 8.08
CA ARG A 92 -13.06 -0.59 6.76
C ARG A 92 -12.00 -0.36 5.71
N ARG A 93 -12.03 -1.16 4.66
CA ARG A 93 -11.05 -1.10 3.58
C ARG A 93 -10.99 0.28 2.92
N ASP A 94 -12.13 0.93 2.77
CA ASP A 94 -12.16 2.25 2.13
C ASP A 94 -11.38 3.29 2.92
N MET A 95 -11.27 3.16 4.23
CA MET A 95 -10.41 4.02 5.05
C MET A 95 -8.95 3.88 4.64
N LEU A 96 -8.50 2.65 4.41
CA LEU A 96 -7.11 2.39 4.01
C LEU A 96 -6.87 2.89 2.58
N VAL A 97 -7.82 2.68 1.68
CA VAL A 97 -7.73 3.17 0.30
C VAL A 97 -7.61 4.70 0.29
N GLU A 98 -8.45 5.39 1.06
CA GLU A 98 -8.39 6.85 1.14
C GLU A 98 -7.06 7.33 1.69
N THR A 99 -6.57 6.68 2.74
CA THR A 99 -5.28 7.04 3.35
C THR A 99 -4.14 6.87 2.35
N LEU A 100 -4.10 5.76 1.64
CA LEU A 100 -3.07 5.52 0.62
C LEU A 100 -3.18 6.51 -0.52
N HIS A 101 -4.39 6.82 -0.95
CA HIS A 101 -4.61 7.80 -2.00
C HIS A 101 -4.04 9.16 -1.60
N ASP A 102 -4.30 9.59 -0.38
CA ASP A 102 -3.78 10.86 0.13
C ASP A 102 -2.26 10.85 0.21
N ILE A 103 -1.69 9.74 0.69
CA ILE A 103 -0.24 9.59 0.80
C ILE A 103 0.42 9.71 -0.57
N PHE A 104 -0.06 8.99 -1.56
CA PHE A 104 0.53 9.02 -2.89
C PHE A 104 0.33 10.38 -3.57
N SER A 105 -0.81 11.01 -3.36
CA SER A 105 -1.06 12.34 -3.91
C SER A 105 -0.10 13.39 -3.31
N ASN A 106 0.13 13.32 -2.00
CA ASN A 106 1.03 14.26 -1.33
C ASN A 106 2.48 14.01 -1.72
N ALA A 107 2.89 12.76 -1.86
CA ALA A 107 4.24 12.43 -2.29
C ALA A 107 4.51 12.95 -3.71
N SER A 108 3.52 12.86 -4.58
CA SER A 108 3.62 13.38 -5.93
C SER A 108 3.87 14.88 -5.95
N LYS A 109 3.21 15.62 -5.06
CA LYS A 109 3.39 17.06 -4.97
C LYS A 109 4.76 17.44 -4.45
N GLN A 110 5.29 16.67 -3.51
CA GLN A 110 6.58 16.97 -2.88
C GLN A 110 7.76 16.77 -3.82
N GLU A 111 7.64 15.91 -4.81
CA GLU A 111 8.73 15.61 -5.72
C GLU A 111 8.76 16.48 -6.97
N ASP A 112 7.94 17.50 -7.03
CA ASP A 112 7.85 18.35 -8.22
C ASP A 112 7.44 17.55 -9.45
N SER A 113 7.31 16.26 -9.32
CA SER A 113 6.74 15.45 -10.36
C SER A 113 5.25 15.53 -10.18
N ASN A 114 4.55 15.73 -11.23
CA ASN A 114 3.11 15.80 -11.18
C ASN A 114 2.54 14.50 -10.66
N LEU A 115 1.32 14.56 -10.23
CA LEU A 115 0.53 13.41 -9.82
C LEU A 115 0.62 12.26 -10.83
N PHE A 116 0.86 12.61 -12.05
CA PHE A 116 0.98 11.71 -13.17
C PHE A 116 2.14 10.75 -12.99
N GLY A 117 3.28 11.25 -12.48
CA GLY A 117 4.49 10.44 -12.33
C GLY A 117 4.31 9.31 -11.34
N ILE A 118 3.71 9.58 -10.19
CA ILE A 118 3.53 8.55 -9.17
C ILE A 118 2.48 7.53 -9.56
N CYS A 119 1.36 7.98 -10.13
CA CYS A 119 0.35 7.05 -10.62
C CYS A 119 0.92 6.14 -11.71
N SER A 120 1.73 6.70 -12.60
CA SER A 120 2.39 5.92 -13.64
C SER A 120 3.38 4.93 -13.03
N LEU A 121 4.14 5.35 -12.01
CA LEU A 121 5.10 4.48 -11.33
C LEU A 121 4.41 3.28 -10.72
N ILE A 122 3.32 3.51 -9.99
CA ILE A 122 2.59 2.43 -9.36
C ILE A 122 2.07 1.44 -10.41
N LEU A 123 1.51 1.96 -11.50
CA LEU A 123 0.98 1.12 -12.57
C LEU A 123 2.08 0.37 -13.32
N PHE A 124 3.22 1.03 -13.54
CA PHE A 124 4.33 0.43 -14.28
C PHE A 124 5.13 -0.55 -13.45
N VAL A 125 5.38 -0.26 -12.18
CA VAL A 125 6.19 -1.12 -11.32
C VAL A 125 5.50 -2.47 -11.13
N CYS A 126 4.20 -2.48 -10.98
CA CYS A 126 3.48 -3.73 -10.77
C CYS A 126 3.43 -4.58 -12.03
N MET A 127 3.40 -3.96 -13.21
CA MET A 127 3.38 -4.72 -14.47
C MET A 127 4.73 -5.30 -14.88
N PRO A 128 5.83 -4.52 -14.85
CA PRO A 128 7.15 -5.10 -15.17
C PRO A 128 7.57 -6.21 -14.20
N MET A 129 7.23 -6.08 -12.93
CA MET A 129 7.54 -7.14 -11.96
C MET A 129 6.81 -8.43 -12.29
N LEU A 130 5.64 -8.33 -12.89
CA LEU A 130 4.91 -9.47 -13.44
C LEU A 130 5.74 -10.18 -14.49
N ILE A 131 6.28 -9.41 -15.40
CA ILE A 131 7.06 -9.93 -16.51
C ILE A 131 8.37 -10.54 -16.01
N LEU A 132 9.03 -9.88 -15.06
CA LEU A 132 10.31 -10.33 -14.55
C LEU A 132 10.20 -11.55 -13.64
N ASN A 133 9.06 -11.77 -13.02
CA ASN A 133 8.85 -12.91 -12.12
C ASN A 133 8.21 -14.10 -12.82
N ILE A 134 7.94 -13.97 -14.09
CA ILE A 134 7.53 -15.07 -14.93
C ILE A 134 8.76 -15.72 -15.54
#